data_2ca8342fd266ea90a52e0b68f6e55785
#
_entry.id   2ca8342fd266ea90a52e0b68f6e55785
#
_cell.length_a   1.000
_cell.length_b   1.000
_cell.length_c   1.000
_cell.angle_alpha   90.00
_cell.angle_beta   90.00
_cell.angle_gamma   90.00
#
_symmetry.space_group_name_H-M   'P 1'
#
loop_
_entity.id
_entity.type
_entity.pdbx_description
1 polymer ?
#
loop_
_entity_poly.entity_id
_entity_poly.type
_entity_poly.pdbx_seq_one_letter_code
_entity_poly.pdbx_strand_id
1 'polypeptide(L)'
;MALDLTRGAVWRVIPAFALPLLVGNLTQQVYNLTDSVIVGRFLGKEALAAVSASFFIYYFIISLAIGVGSGITVVVSQRFGARDHAAVRRAFSSFLLFAIVAGAVLSVVGVVGADAFFRLTRTPPEVMPYALRYFRVYAAGTLFFILFYSALSILRGIGDSVRPMRFVLVTAVLNIAFDLLFILVFRWDIEGAAAATVLAQACGVALAVRHIRRHELLSLRRRDLAFDRPLFLLGVRIGIPTGVQQCAIAIGLVALLGIVNGFGADTLTAYGAAGKIDSFIVQIILTLSGALSAFCGQNIGAGRFDRVHAGVRFAMLFNVCLCLVVLAAILAFGRQMMGAFTEDADVMAIGQEYLTILGAVLIFHGALSILNGAMRGAGDTFFAMVTGIVSFWLIRIPLATLFSRAWGRVGIWWAIAASITLAFIATLIYYRTGRWKRRL
;
A
#
# COMPACT_ATOMS: atom_id res chain seq x y z
N MET A 1 -16.71 -0.25 -17.97
CA MET A 1 -15.80 0.00 -19.12
C MET A 1 -14.49 0.57 -18.54
N ALA A 2 -13.33 0.20 -19.12
CA ALA A 2 -12.07 0.84 -18.78
C ALA A 2 -12.13 2.33 -19.19
N LEU A 3 -11.63 3.22 -18.33
CA LEU A 3 -11.62 4.65 -18.60
C LEU A 3 -10.37 5.00 -19.41
N ASP A 4 -10.54 5.62 -20.56
CA ASP A 4 -9.41 6.19 -21.31
C ASP A 4 -8.95 7.48 -20.57
N LEU A 5 -7.88 7.36 -19.78
CA LEU A 5 -7.37 8.46 -18.97
C LEU A 5 -6.72 9.56 -19.82
N THR A 6 -6.54 9.33 -21.13
CA THR A 6 -5.98 10.32 -22.05
C THR A 6 -7.05 11.29 -22.57
N ARG A 7 -8.35 11.05 -22.34
CA ARG A 7 -9.47 11.82 -22.85
C ARG A 7 -10.30 12.43 -21.73
N GLY A 8 -11.13 13.41 -22.07
CA GLY A 8 -12.04 14.08 -21.13
C GLY A 8 -11.37 15.11 -20.22
N ALA A 9 -12.16 15.79 -19.42
CA ALA A 9 -11.68 16.82 -18.47
C ALA A 9 -10.96 16.16 -17.29
N VAL A 10 -9.76 16.63 -16.95
CA VAL A 10 -8.89 16.06 -15.90
C VAL A 10 -9.60 15.96 -14.55
N TRP A 11 -10.34 17.01 -14.17
CA TRP A 11 -11.08 17.09 -12.91
C TRP A 11 -12.27 16.12 -12.80
N ARG A 12 -12.69 15.50 -13.90
CA ARG A 12 -13.69 14.41 -13.92
C ARG A 12 -13.02 13.04 -13.97
N VAL A 13 -11.99 12.91 -14.78
CA VAL A 13 -11.34 11.62 -15.07
C VAL A 13 -10.56 11.10 -13.87
N ILE A 14 -9.77 11.96 -13.20
CA ILE A 14 -8.97 11.52 -12.03
C ILE A 14 -9.87 11.07 -10.88
N PRO A 15 -10.88 11.83 -10.42
CA PRO A 15 -11.77 11.36 -9.35
C PRO A 15 -12.59 10.11 -9.75
N ALA A 16 -13.10 10.05 -10.98
CA ALA A 16 -13.84 8.88 -11.46
C ALA A 16 -13.00 7.59 -11.46
N PHE A 17 -11.68 7.71 -11.67
CA PHE A 17 -10.76 6.59 -11.58
C PHE A 17 -10.29 6.33 -10.13
N ALA A 18 -10.06 7.37 -9.35
CA ALA A 18 -9.55 7.27 -7.97
C ALA A 18 -10.60 6.78 -6.98
N LEU A 19 -11.86 7.19 -7.12
CA LEU A 19 -12.92 6.86 -6.15
C LEU A 19 -13.17 5.34 -6.02
N PRO A 20 -13.31 4.55 -7.09
CA PRO A 20 -13.40 3.10 -6.94
C PRO A 20 -12.16 2.48 -6.29
N LEU A 21 -10.95 2.98 -6.60
CA LEU A 21 -9.72 2.50 -5.96
C LEU A 21 -9.74 2.81 -4.46
N LEU A 22 -10.22 3.99 -4.06
CA LEU A 22 -10.35 4.37 -2.65
C LEU A 22 -11.30 3.44 -1.91
N VAL A 23 -12.48 3.18 -2.48
CA VAL A 23 -13.45 2.24 -1.90
C VAL A 23 -12.81 0.86 -1.72
N GLY A 24 -12.11 0.33 -2.73
CA GLY A 24 -11.41 -0.95 -2.63
C GLY A 24 -10.35 -0.96 -1.53
N ASN A 25 -9.51 0.09 -1.47
CA ASN A 25 -8.45 0.19 -0.47
C ASN A 25 -9.01 0.33 0.96
N LEU A 26 -10.07 1.13 1.15
CA LEU A 26 -10.74 1.25 2.45
C LEU A 26 -11.40 -0.06 2.87
N THR A 27 -12.05 -0.77 1.94
CA THR A 27 -12.59 -2.10 2.20
C THR A 27 -11.51 -3.06 2.68
N GLN A 28 -10.32 -3.00 2.07
CA GLN A 28 -9.18 -3.82 2.50
C GLN A 28 -8.73 -3.49 3.93
N GLN A 29 -8.72 -2.22 4.32
CA GLN A 29 -8.42 -1.82 5.70
C GLN A 29 -9.47 -2.32 6.69
N VAL A 30 -10.74 -2.23 6.32
CA VAL A 30 -11.85 -2.69 7.17
C VAL A 30 -11.78 -4.21 7.36
N TYR A 31 -11.57 -4.98 6.30
CA TYR A 31 -11.49 -6.44 6.48
C TYR A 31 -10.27 -6.86 7.30
N ASN A 32 -9.09 -6.25 7.13
CA ASN A 32 -7.90 -6.54 7.95
C ASN A 32 -8.17 -6.29 9.45
N LEU A 33 -8.91 -5.21 9.75
CA LEU A 33 -9.32 -4.93 11.12
C LEU A 33 -10.31 -5.98 11.63
N THR A 34 -11.30 -6.35 10.82
CA THR A 34 -12.32 -7.34 11.16
C THR A 34 -11.69 -8.72 11.43
N ASP A 35 -10.76 -9.17 10.57
CA ASP A 35 -9.99 -10.40 10.75
C ASP A 35 -9.25 -10.41 12.10
N SER A 36 -8.55 -9.32 12.42
CA SER A 36 -7.84 -9.18 13.69
C SER A 36 -8.80 -9.22 14.91
N VAL A 37 -10.00 -8.64 14.79
CA VAL A 37 -11.03 -8.68 15.83
C VAL A 37 -11.58 -10.10 15.99
N ILE A 38 -11.86 -10.81 14.89
CA ILE A 38 -12.35 -12.19 14.92
C ILE A 38 -11.31 -13.10 15.59
N VAL A 39 -10.05 -13.04 15.15
CA VAL A 39 -8.97 -13.84 15.73
C VAL A 39 -8.80 -13.53 17.22
N GLY A 40 -8.71 -12.26 17.60
CA GLY A 40 -8.51 -11.88 19.01
C GLY A 40 -9.67 -12.27 19.93
N ARG A 41 -10.91 -12.17 19.43
CA ARG A 41 -12.12 -12.46 20.22
C ARG A 41 -12.40 -13.96 20.37
N PHE A 42 -12.15 -14.75 19.33
CA PHE A 42 -12.55 -16.17 19.30
C PHE A 42 -11.40 -17.14 19.52
N LEU A 43 -10.16 -16.77 19.18
CA LEU A 43 -9.00 -17.64 19.32
C LEU A 43 -8.05 -17.21 20.47
N GLY A 44 -8.25 -16.01 21.03
CA GLY A 44 -7.51 -15.53 22.19
C GLY A 44 -6.23 -14.76 21.86
N LYS A 45 -5.50 -14.40 22.93
CA LYS A 45 -4.36 -13.48 22.87
C LYS A 45 -3.12 -14.09 22.19
N GLU A 46 -2.88 -15.38 22.36
CA GLU A 46 -1.75 -16.10 21.75
C GLU A 46 -1.89 -16.15 20.22
N ALA A 47 -3.11 -16.42 19.73
CA ALA A 47 -3.41 -16.40 18.31
C ALA A 47 -3.27 -14.98 17.71
N LEU A 48 -3.76 -13.95 18.40
CA LEU A 48 -3.60 -12.56 17.96
C LEU A 48 -2.12 -12.14 17.92
N ALA A 49 -1.33 -12.57 18.92
CA ALA A 49 0.12 -12.34 18.94
C ALA A 49 0.82 -13.05 17.77
N ALA A 50 0.39 -14.27 17.42
CA ALA A 50 0.92 -15.03 16.29
C ALA A 50 0.62 -14.35 14.94
N VAL A 51 -0.59 -13.85 14.73
CA VAL A 51 -0.95 -13.05 13.54
C VAL A 51 -0.07 -11.80 13.45
N SER A 52 0.10 -11.10 14.58
CA SER A 52 0.93 -9.88 14.64
C SER A 52 2.41 -10.17 14.35
N ALA A 53 2.97 -11.26 14.87
CA ALA A 53 4.35 -11.68 14.59
C ALA A 53 4.52 -12.06 13.12
N SER A 54 3.53 -12.75 12.54
CA SER A 54 3.54 -13.15 11.13
C SER A 54 3.45 -11.94 10.19
N PHE A 55 2.78 -10.86 10.60
CA PHE A 55 2.60 -9.65 9.80
C PHE A 55 3.93 -9.04 9.36
N PHE A 56 4.95 -8.97 10.23
CA PHE A 56 6.24 -8.39 9.88
C PHE A 56 6.93 -9.15 8.74
N ILE A 57 6.86 -10.47 8.76
CA ILE A 57 7.45 -11.32 7.73
C ILE A 57 6.64 -11.18 6.42
N TYR A 58 5.32 -11.25 6.55
CA TYR A 58 4.42 -11.15 5.41
C TYR A 58 4.44 -9.77 4.77
N TYR A 59 4.67 -8.70 5.54
CA TYR A 59 4.78 -7.35 5.00
C TYR A 59 5.94 -7.21 4.02
N PHE A 60 7.00 -7.99 4.17
CA PHE A 60 8.07 -8.04 3.16
C PHE A 60 7.54 -8.55 1.82
N ILE A 61 6.73 -9.61 1.82
CA ILE A 61 6.08 -10.14 0.61
C ILE A 61 5.10 -9.11 0.01
N ILE A 62 4.31 -8.45 0.87
CA ILE A 62 3.41 -7.37 0.44
C ILE A 62 4.20 -6.24 -0.23
N SER A 63 5.32 -5.83 0.36
CA SER A 63 6.16 -4.75 -0.18
C SER A 63 6.72 -5.10 -1.56
N LEU A 64 7.15 -6.35 -1.78
CA LEU A 64 7.57 -6.84 -3.09
C LEU A 64 6.40 -6.82 -4.08
N ALA A 65 5.21 -7.28 -3.67
CA ALA A 65 4.03 -7.28 -4.51
C ALA A 65 3.60 -5.86 -4.89
N ILE A 66 3.64 -4.90 -3.95
CA ILE A 66 3.39 -3.47 -4.21
C ILE A 66 4.40 -2.94 -5.23
N GLY A 67 5.68 -3.27 -5.05
CA GLY A 67 6.74 -2.88 -5.97
C GLY A 67 6.48 -3.41 -7.38
N VAL A 68 6.35 -4.72 -7.54
CA VAL A 68 6.08 -5.37 -8.83
C VAL A 68 4.79 -4.83 -9.44
N GLY A 69 3.71 -4.74 -8.66
CA GLY A 69 2.43 -4.22 -9.13
C GLY A 69 2.51 -2.76 -9.60
N SER A 70 3.35 -1.94 -8.94
CA SER A 70 3.63 -0.57 -9.41
C SER A 70 4.31 -0.58 -10.78
N GLY A 71 5.33 -1.42 -10.97
CA GLY A 71 6.01 -1.60 -12.24
C GLY A 71 5.06 -2.07 -13.35
N ILE A 72 4.22 -3.07 -13.05
CA ILE A 72 3.17 -3.57 -13.97
C ILE A 72 2.24 -2.42 -14.38
N THR A 73 1.68 -1.70 -13.40
CA THR A 73 0.74 -0.62 -13.66
C THR A 73 1.34 0.46 -14.56
N VAL A 74 2.60 0.83 -14.33
CA VAL A 74 3.28 1.87 -15.13
C VAL A 74 3.56 1.39 -16.54
N VAL A 75 4.16 0.21 -16.72
CA VAL A 75 4.46 -0.34 -18.05
C VAL A 75 3.18 -0.51 -18.86
N VAL A 76 2.15 -1.10 -18.27
CA VAL A 76 0.86 -1.31 -18.94
C VAL A 76 0.20 0.03 -19.27
N SER A 77 0.20 1.01 -18.35
CA SER A 77 -0.43 2.31 -18.60
C SER A 77 0.27 3.10 -19.72
N GLN A 78 1.60 3.09 -19.76
CA GLN A 78 2.35 3.74 -20.85
C GLN A 78 2.08 3.09 -22.20
N ARG A 79 2.11 1.75 -22.30
CA ARG A 79 1.82 1.03 -23.54
C ARG A 79 0.36 1.17 -23.98
N PHE A 80 -0.56 1.17 -23.02
CA PHE A 80 -1.98 1.42 -23.30
C PHE A 80 -2.21 2.84 -23.80
N GLY A 81 -1.59 3.85 -23.18
CA GLY A 81 -1.65 5.24 -23.64
C GLY A 81 -1.06 5.45 -25.02
N ALA A 82 0.03 4.76 -25.35
CA ALA A 82 0.64 4.73 -26.68
C ALA A 82 -0.19 3.96 -27.72
N ARG A 83 -1.33 3.33 -27.33
CA ARG A 83 -2.16 2.44 -28.14
C ARG A 83 -1.43 1.21 -28.70
N ASP A 84 -0.30 0.84 -28.08
CA ASP A 84 0.42 -0.40 -28.39
C ASP A 84 -0.19 -1.59 -27.65
N HIS A 85 -1.35 -2.03 -28.14
CA HIS A 85 -2.08 -3.16 -27.59
C HIS A 85 -1.30 -4.48 -27.64
N ALA A 86 -0.40 -4.62 -28.61
CA ALA A 86 0.47 -5.79 -28.69
C ALA A 86 1.47 -5.82 -27.54
N ALA A 87 2.12 -4.68 -27.22
CA ALA A 87 3.01 -4.59 -26.07
C ALA A 87 2.26 -4.74 -24.74
N VAL A 88 1.01 -4.26 -24.61
CA VAL A 88 0.18 -4.51 -23.43
C VAL A 88 -0.01 -6.02 -23.19
N ARG A 89 -0.33 -6.79 -24.25
CA ARG A 89 -0.48 -8.26 -24.17
C ARG A 89 0.83 -8.95 -23.81
N ARG A 90 1.96 -8.54 -24.43
CA ARG A 90 3.28 -9.09 -24.10
C ARG A 90 3.69 -8.79 -22.65
N ALA A 91 3.46 -7.57 -22.20
CA ALA A 91 3.69 -7.19 -20.80
C ALA A 91 2.84 -8.05 -19.85
N PHE A 92 1.53 -8.18 -20.15
CA PHE A 92 0.64 -9.02 -19.36
C PHE A 92 1.14 -10.47 -19.27
N SER A 93 1.48 -11.09 -20.41
CA SER A 93 2.01 -12.46 -20.46
C SER A 93 3.29 -12.61 -19.61
N SER A 94 4.25 -11.68 -19.77
CA SER A 94 5.51 -11.71 -19.03
C SER A 94 5.32 -11.59 -17.52
N PHE A 95 4.47 -10.66 -17.09
CA PHE A 95 4.19 -10.48 -15.66
C PHE A 95 3.33 -11.60 -15.08
N LEU A 96 2.45 -12.21 -15.86
CA LEU A 96 1.70 -13.40 -15.42
C LEU A 96 2.64 -14.59 -15.19
N LEU A 97 3.53 -14.87 -16.13
CA LEU A 97 4.53 -15.93 -15.99
C LEU A 97 5.43 -15.69 -14.78
N PHE A 98 5.90 -14.46 -14.62
CA PHE A 98 6.69 -14.08 -13.44
C PHE A 98 5.89 -14.24 -12.14
N ALA A 99 4.63 -13.82 -12.10
CA ALA A 99 3.77 -13.92 -10.92
C ALA A 99 3.55 -15.38 -10.49
N ILE A 100 3.39 -16.28 -11.48
CA ILE A 100 3.26 -17.73 -11.21
C ILE A 100 4.56 -18.26 -10.60
N VAL A 101 5.70 -18.00 -11.24
CA VAL A 101 7.00 -18.51 -10.78
C VAL A 101 7.39 -17.89 -9.43
N ALA A 102 7.34 -16.57 -9.32
CA ALA A 102 7.68 -15.87 -8.08
C ALA A 102 6.73 -16.25 -6.93
N GLY A 103 5.42 -16.34 -7.21
CA GLY A 103 4.43 -16.76 -6.23
C GLY A 103 4.68 -18.19 -5.73
N ALA A 104 4.95 -19.13 -6.64
CA ALA A 104 5.27 -20.51 -6.27
C ALA A 104 6.57 -20.60 -5.45
N VAL A 105 7.63 -19.94 -5.88
CA VAL A 105 8.91 -19.89 -5.15
C VAL A 105 8.73 -19.30 -3.77
N LEU A 106 8.05 -18.14 -3.65
CA LEU A 106 7.82 -17.50 -2.35
C LEU A 106 6.90 -18.32 -1.45
N SER A 107 5.92 -19.05 -2.01
CA SER A 107 5.12 -20.00 -1.22
C SER A 107 6.00 -21.10 -0.63
N VAL A 108 6.85 -21.74 -1.43
CA VAL A 108 7.76 -22.80 -0.97
C VAL A 108 8.76 -22.27 0.06
N VAL A 109 9.42 -21.14 -0.25
CA VAL A 109 10.39 -20.52 0.67
C VAL A 109 9.72 -20.11 1.99
N GLY A 110 8.50 -19.58 1.94
CA GLY A 110 7.74 -19.19 3.14
C GLY A 110 7.38 -20.40 4.00
N VAL A 111 6.88 -21.47 3.39
CA VAL A 111 6.50 -22.70 4.14
C VAL A 111 7.72 -23.39 4.76
N VAL A 112 8.79 -23.56 3.98
CA VAL A 112 10.01 -24.24 4.44
C VAL A 112 10.80 -23.38 5.42
N GLY A 113 10.88 -22.06 5.14
CA GLY A 113 11.64 -21.10 5.95
C GLY A 113 10.93 -20.61 7.21
N ALA A 114 9.66 -20.96 7.43
CA ALA A 114 8.86 -20.44 8.54
C ALA A 114 9.55 -20.57 9.92
N ASP A 115 10.07 -21.75 10.24
CA ASP A 115 10.75 -22.01 11.51
C ASP A 115 11.99 -21.11 11.70
N ALA A 116 12.82 -21.00 10.67
CA ALA A 116 14.01 -20.15 10.69
C ALA A 116 13.64 -18.66 10.87
N PHE A 117 12.58 -18.19 10.22
CA PHE A 117 12.11 -16.81 10.36
C PHE A 117 11.66 -16.48 11.78
N PHE A 118 10.85 -17.34 12.42
CA PHE A 118 10.35 -17.06 13.76
C PHE A 118 11.44 -17.21 14.83
N ARG A 119 12.42 -18.10 14.63
CA ARG A 119 13.61 -18.16 15.50
C ARG A 119 14.48 -16.91 15.37
N LEU A 120 14.68 -16.42 14.13
CA LEU A 120 15.45 -15.19 13.88
C LEU A 120 14.81 -13.96 14.56
N THR A 121 13.49 -13.89 14.54
CA THR A 121 12.73 -12.79 15.17
C THR A 121 12.53 -12.98 16.68
N ARG A 122 13.12 -14.06 17.28
CA ARG A 122 13.03 -14.39 18.71
C ARG A 122 11.58 -14.44 19.19
N THR A 123 10.70 -15.04 18.40
CA THR A 123 9.29 -15.22 18.77
C THR A 123 9.18 -16.02 20.06
N PRO A 124 8.37 -15.58 21.06
CA PRO A 124 8.19 -16.25 22.31
C PRO A 124 7.77 -17.73 22.14
N PRO A 125 8.27 -18.67 22.98
CA PRO A 125 7.97 -20.10 22.85
C PRO A 125 6.46 -20.43 22.89
N GLU A 126 5.67 -19.65 23.64
CA GLU A 126 4.22 -19.84 23.76
C GLU A 126 3.47 -19.46 22.47
N VAL A 127 3.99 -18.47 21.71
CA VAL A 127 3.40 -17.98 20.46
C VAL A 127 3.87 -18.80 19.26
N MET A 128 5.06 -19.39 19.34
CA MET A 128 5.74 -20.09 18.25
C MET A 128 4.88 -21.15 17.54
N PRO A 129 4.17 -22.05 18.25
CA PRO A 129 3.34 -23.07 17.61
C PRO A 129 2.19 -22.46 16.79
N TYR A 130 1.53 -21.44 17.31
CA TYR A 130 0.44 -20.73 16.62
C TYR A 130 0.97 -19.98 15.41
N ALA A 131 2.11 -19.28 15.55
CA ALA A 131 2.72 -18.52 14.48
C ALA A 131 3.15 -19.42 13.31
N LEU A 132 3.75 -20.59 13.59
CA LEU A 132 4.15 -21.55 12.56
C LEU A 132 2.94 -22.12 11.80
N ARG A 133 1.88 -22.52 12.51
CA ARG A 133 0.66 -23.06 11.91
C ARG A 133 -0.02 -22.02 11.02
N TYR A 134 -0.23 -20.81 11.53
CA TYR A 134 -0.82 -19.71 10.78
C TYR A 134 0.01 -19.38 9.53
N PHE A 135 1.30 -19.10 9.75
CA PHE A 135 2.16 -18.60 8.69
C PHE A 135 2.39 -19.61 7.57
N ARG A 136 2.51 -20.93 7.87
CA ARG A 136 2.67 -21.97 6.84
C ARG A 136 1.47 -22.04 5.91
N VAL A 137 0.25 -21.98 6.44
CA VAL A 137 -0.97 -21.96 5.62
C VAL A 137 -1.02 -20.67 4.78
N TYR A 138 -0.73 -19.55 5.40
CA TYR A 138 -0.72 -18.25 4.72
C TYR A 138 0.36 -18.19 3.63
N ALA A 139 1.56 -18.65 3.92
CA ALA A 139 2.68 -18.70 2.98
C ALA A 139 2.38 -19.63 1.78
N ALA A 140 1.75 -20.77 2.00
CA ALA A 140 1.30 -21.64 0.92
C ALA A 140 0.36 -20.91 -0.06
N GLY A 141 -0.43 -19.96 0.44
CA GLY A 141 -1.33 -19.12 -0.35
C GLY A 141 -0.69 -17.91 -1.05
N THR A 142 0.60 -17.65 -0.85
CA THR A 142 1.29 -16.48 -1.42
C THR A 142 1.17 -16.40 -2.95
N LEU A 143 1.13 -17.55 -3.63
CA LEU A 143 0.87 -17.60 -5.06
C LEU A 143 -0.43 -16.88 -5.44
N PHE A 144 -1.53 -17.17 -4.74
CA PHE A 144 -2.83 -16.54 -5.03
C PHE A 144 -2.80 -15.03 -4.74
N PHE A 145 -2.13 -14.61 -3.66
CA PHE A 145 -1.94 -13.19 -3.35
C PHE A 145 -1.21 -12.45 -4.47
N ILE A 146 -0.08 -12.97 -4.95
CA ILE A 146 0.73 -12.34 -6.00
C ILE A 146 -0.04 -12.31 -7.33
N LEU A 147 -0.73 -13.39 -7.69
CA LEU A 147 -1.56 -13.45 -8.90
C LEU A 147 -2.70 -12.44 -8.83
N PHE A 148 -3.41 -12.37 -7.70
CA PHE A 148 -4.51 -11.42 -7.50
C PHE A 148 -4.03 -9.99 -7.60
N TYR A 149 -2.96 -9.64 -6.88
CA TYR A 149 -2.39 -8.30 -6.90
C TYR A 149 -1.88 -7.89 -8.29
N SER A 150 -1.25 -8.81 -9.01
CA SER A 150 -0.80 -8.59 -10.40
C SER A 150 -1.97 -8.34 -11.34
N ALA A 151 -3.05 -9.12 -11.23
CA ALA A 151 -4.26 -8.93 -12.04
C ALA A 151 -4.90 -7.55 -11.78
N LEU A 152 -5.01 -7.13 -10.51
CA LEU A 152 -5.51 -5.80 -10.15
C LEU A 152 -4.62 -4.69 -10.75
N SER A 153 -3.29 -4.87 -10.72
CA SER A 153 -2.32 -3.91 -11.23
C SER A 153 -2.42 -3.72 -12.76
N ILE A 154 -2.64 -4.81 -13.50
CA ILE A 154 -2.85 -4.78 -14.94
C ILE A 154 -4.15 -4.02 -15.28
N LEU A 155 -5.25 -4.34 -14.60
CA LEU A 155 -6.54 -3.66 -14.81
C LEU A 155 -6.44 -2.16 -14.52
N ARG A 156 -5.74 -1.79 -13.44
CA ARG A 156 -5.46 -0.37 -13.14
C ARG A 156 -4.65 0.30 -14.25
N GLY A 157 -3.67 -0.39 -14.81
CA GLY A 157 -2.83 0.12 -15.91
C GLY A 157 -3.64 0.44 -17.17
N ILE A 158 -4.63 -0.38 -17.54
CA ILE A 158 -5.53 -0.11 -18.69
C ILE A 158 -6.65 0.88 -18.36
N GLY A 159 -6.70 1.44 -17.14
CA GLY A 159 -7.70 2.43 -16.73
C GLY A 159 -8.98 1.82 -16.15
N ASP A 160 -8.98 0.55 -15.77
CA ASP A 160 -10.12 -0.07 -15.07
C ASP A 160 -9.89 -0.05 -13.56
N SER A 161 -10.66 0.76 -12.86
CA SER A 161 -10.64 0.83 -11.38
C SER A 161 -11.88 0.17 -10.74
N VAL A 162 -12.96 0.06 -11.50
CA VAL A 162 -14.25 -0.44 -10.98
C VAL A 162 -14.19 -1.95 -10.75
N ARG A 163 -13.60 -2.71 -11.69
CA ARG A 163 -13.51 -4.16 -11.55
C ARG A 163 -12.55 -4.59 -10.44
N PRO A 164 -11.33 -4.02 -10.33
CA PRO A 164 -10.49 -4.21 -9.15
C PRO A 164 -11.22 -3.95 -7.83
N MET A 165 -11.96 -2.85 -7.71
CA MET A 165 -12.77 -2.55 -6.54
C MET A 165 -13.77 -3.69 -6.25
N ARG A 166 -14.54 -4.11 -7.25
CA ARG A 166 -15.54 -5.18 -7.08
C ARG A 166 -14.89 -6.50 -6.64
N PHE A 167 -13.72 -6.84 -7.19
CA PHE A 167 -13.01 -8.06 -6.80
C PHE A 167 -12.54 -7.98 -5.35
N VAL A 168 -12.02 -6.84 -4.92
CA VAL A 168 -11.63 -6.61 -3.52
C VAL A 168 -12.84 -6.67 -2.59
N LEU A 169 -13.98 -6.07 -2.96
CA LEU A 169 -15.22 -6.15 -2.17
C LEU A 169 -15.70 -7.61 -1.99
N VAL A 170 -15.72 -8.38 -3.08
CA VAL A 170 -16.13 -9.79 -3.02
C VAL A 170 -15.15 -10.60 -2.17
N THR A 171 -13.83 -10.42 -2.35
CA THR A 171 -12.84 -11.14 -1.55
C THR A 171 -12.91 -10.76 -0.07
N ALA A 172 -13.19 -9.51 0.27
CA ALA A 172 -13.37 -9.08 1.66
C ALA A 172 -14.59 -9.73 2.33
N VAL A 173 -15.73 -9.76 1.63
CA VAL A 173 -16.93 -10.44 2.13
C VAL A 173 -16.71 -11.94 2.28
N LEU A 174 -16.08 -12.58 1.29
CA LEU A 174 -15.76 -14.01 1.35
C LEU A 174 -14.75 -14.32 2.48
N ASN A 175 -13.75 -13.47 2.70
CA ASN A 175 -12.80 -13.67 3.78
C ASN A 175 -13.52 -13.67 5.14
N ILE A 176 -14.34 -12.65 5.43
CA ILE A 176 -15.11 -12.57 6.68
C ILE A 176 -16.05 -13.81 6.83
N ALA A 177 -16.72 -14.20 5.75
CA ALA A 177 -17.60 -15.37 5.77
C ALA A 177 -16.83 -16.67 6.05
N PHE A 178 -15.66 -16.86 5.43
CA PHE A 178 -14.81 -18.01 5.66
C PHE A 178 -14.18 -18.00 7.06
N ASP A 179 -13.78 -16.83 7.59
CA ASP A 179 -13.29 -16.71 8.97
C ASP A 179 -14.35 -17.21 9.95
N LEU A 180 -15.59 -16.72 9.84
CA LEU A 180 -16.68 -17.16 10.70
C LEU A 180 -17.00 -18.65 10.51
N LEU A 181 -17.00 -19.14 9.28
CA LEU A 181 -17.26 -20.54 8.97
C LEU A 181 -16.17 -21.47 9.56
N PHE A 182 -14.90 -21.16 9.34
CA PHE A 182 -13.82 -22.06 9.77
C PHE A 182 -13.59 -22.00 11.26
N ILE A 183 -13.65 -20.79 11.87
CA ILE A 183 -13.40 -20.61 13.29
C ILE A 183 -14.62 -21.04 14.14
N LEU A 184 -15.84 -20.60 13.78
CA LEU A 184 -17.02 -20.82 14.63
C LEU A 184 -17.73 -22.14 14.32
N VAL A 185 -17.86 -22.53 13.04
CA VAL A 185 -18.62 -23.72 12.65
C VAL A 185 -17.71 -24.94 12.62
N PHE A 186 -16.59 -24.89 11.89
CA PHE A 186 -15.67 -26.01 11.79
C PHE A 186 -14.73 -26.11 12.98
N ARG A 187 -14.66 -25.06 13.82
CA ARG A 187 -13.80 -24.99 15.01
C ARG A 187 -12.33 -25.23 14.69
N TRP A 188 -11.90 -24.78 13.50
CA TRP A 188 -10.49 -24.75 13.18
C TRP A 188 -9.84 -23.67 14.05
N ASP A 189 -8.62 -23.96 14.48
CA ASP A 189 -7.82 -22.99 15.24
C ASP A 189 -7.30 -21.87 14.31
N ILE A 190 -6.18 -21.29 14.61
CA ILE A 190 -5.58 -20.16 13.86
C ILE A 190 -5.35 -20.45 12.37
N GLU A 191 -5.19 -21.72 11.99
CA GLU A 191 -5.11 -22.14 10.59
C GLU A 191 -6.38 -21.80 9.81
N GLY A 192 -7.52 -21.77 10.49
CA GLY A 192 -8.80 -21.38 9.88
C GLY A 192 -8.78 -19.97 9.34
N ALA A 193 -8.25 -19.01 10.12
CA ALA A 193 -8.10 -17.61 9.69
C ALA A 193 -7.14 -17.48 8.48
N ALA A 194 -6.01 -18.19 8.52
CA ALA A 194 -5.08 -18.19 7.39
C ALA A 194 -5.72 -18.80 6.13
N ALA A 195 -6.43 -19.94 6.27
CA ALA A 195 -7.12 -20.61 5.16
C ALA A 195 -8.24 -19.75 4.57
N ALA A 196 -9.00 -19.03 5.40
CA ALA A 196 -10.04 -18.10 4.97
C ALA A 196 -9.48 -17.01 4.04
N THR A 197 -8.34 -16.41 4.44
CA THR A 197 -7.67 -15.40 3.63
C THR A 197 -7.17 -15.99 2.31
N VAL A 198 -6.52 -17.14 2.33
CA VAL A 198 -6.00 -17.81 1.12
C VAL A 198 -7.13 -18.18 0.16
N LEU A 199 -8.23 -18.76 0.66
CA LEU A 199 -9.38 -19.14 -0.17
C LEU A 199 -10.10 -17.91 -0.74
N ALA A 200 -10.26 -16.85 0.04
CA ALA A 200 -10.82 -15.60 -0.47
C ALA A 200 -9.97 -15.02 -1.61
N GLN A 201 -8.65 -15.05 -1.48
CA GLN A 201 -7.73 -14.61 -2.54
C GLN A 201 -7.80 -15.54 -3.77
N ALA A 202 -7.90 -16.86 -3.58
CA ALA A 202 -8.07 -17.82 -4.68
C ALA A 202 -9.38 -17.54 -5.45
N CYS A 203 -10.49 -17.26 -4.75
CA CYS A 203 -11.74 -16.82 -5.37
C CYS A 203 -11.54 -15.50 -6.13
N GLY A 204 -10.79 -14.56 -5.58
CA GLY A 204 -10.43 -13.31 -6.25
C GLY A 204 -9.66 -13.54 -7.55
N VAL A 205 -8.69 -14.46 -7.54
CA VAL A 205 -7.96 -14.87 -8.75
C VAL A 205 -8.91 -15.48 -9.78
N ALA A 206 -9.83 -16.37 -9.36
CA ALA A 206 -10.80 -16.98 -10.27
C ALA A 206 -11.71 -15.94 -10.92
N LEU A 207 -12.17 -14.93 -10.16
CA LEU A 207 -12.95 -13.81 -10.69
C LEU A 207 -12.14 -12.97 -11.69
N ALA A 208 -10.88 -12.66 -11.36
CA ALA A 208 -9.99 -11.91 -12.21
C ALA A 208 -9.70 -12.67 -13.52
N VAL A 209 -9.39 -13.96 -13.45
CA VAL A 209 -9.16 -14.83 -14.62
C VAL A 209 -10.41 -14.92 -15.50
N ARG A 210 -11.59 -15.13 -14.90
CA ARG A 210 -12.87 -15.15 -15.63
C ARG A 210 -13.09 -13.84 -16.40
N HIS A 211 -12.79 -12.70 -15.76
CA HIS A 211 -12.93 -11.40 -16.38
C HIS A 211 -11.92 -11.19 -17.52
N ILE A 212 -10.63 -11.47 -17.24
CA ILE A 212 -9.51 -11.31 -18.20
C ILE A 212 -9.73 -12.17 -19.45
N ARG A 213 -10.20 -13.41 -19.31
CA ARG A 213 -10.51 -14.29 -20.44
C ARG A 213 -11.58 -13.74 -21.37
N ARG A 214 -12.48 -12.89 -20.87
CA ARG A 214 -13.56 -12.24 -21.64
C ARG A 214 -13.20 -10.84 -22.12
N HIS A 215 -12.03 -10.34 -21.74
CA HIS A 215 -11.60 -8.99 -22.08
C HIS A 215 -10.85 -9.01 -23.43
N GLU A 216 -11.32 -8.28 -24.43
CA GLU A 216 -10.78 -8.29 -25.79
C GLU A 216 -9.27 -8.04 -25.86
N LEU A 217 -8.77 -7.10 -25.04
CA LEU A 217 -7.36 -6.73 -25.01
C LEU A 217 -6.49 -7.73 -24.22
N LEU A 218 -7.01 -8.32 -23.14
CA LEU A 218 -6.23 -9.10 -22.17
C LEU A 218 -6.40 -10.62 -22.34
N SER A 219 -7.34 -11.10 -23.20
CA SER A 219 -7.50 -12.53 -23.42
C SER A 219 -6.27 -13.10 -24.13
N LEU A 220 -5.50 -13.92 -23.40
CA LEU A 220 -4.34 -14.63 -23.92
C LEU A 220 -4.74 -16.02 -24.41
N ARG A 221 -4.36 -16.35 -25.64
CA ARG A 221 -4.33 -17.73 -26.12
C ARG A 221 -3.00 -18.38 -25.73
N ARG A 222 -2.91 -19.68 -25.68
CA ARG A 222 -1.65 -20.39 -25.35
C ARG A 222 -0.46 -19.93 -26.20
N ARG A 223 -0.69 -19.59 -27.46
CA ARG A 223 0.33 -19.08 -28.40
C ARG A 223 0.80 -17.65 -28.07
N ASP A 224 0.03 -16.90 -27.27
CA ASP A 224 0.34 -15.53 -26.87
C ASP A 224 1.16 -15.47 -25.58
N LEU A 225 1.38 -16.64 -24.93
CA LEU A 225 2.23 -16.79 -23.75
C LEU A 225 3.69 -16.71 -24.17
N ALA A 226 4.22 -15.50 -24.20
CA ALA A 226 5.62 -15.22 -24.50
C ALA A 226 6.21 -14.32 -23.39
N PHE A 227 7.49 -14.55 -23.09
CA PHE A 227 8.21 -13.72 -22.11
C PHE A 227 8.99 -12.62 -22.85
N ASP A 228 8.53 -11.38 -22.75
CA ASP A 228 9.18 -10.19 -23.29
C ASP A 228 10.15 -9.63 -22.24
N ARG A 229 11.42 -10.04 -22.32
CA ARG A 229 12.46 -9.65 -21.36
C ARG A 229 12.63 -8.13 -21.24
N PRO A 230 12.66 -7.32 -22.32
CA PRO A 230 12.73 -5.87 -22.22
C PRO A 230 11.59 -5.25 -21.43
N LEU A 231 10.33 -5.61 -21.69
CA LEU A 231 9.18 -5.10 -20.96
C LEU A 231 9.17 -5.55 -19.51
N PHE A 232 9.57 -6.79 -19.25
CA PHE A 232 9.72 -7.31 -17.89
C PHE A 232 10.78 -6.54 -17.11
N LEU A 233 11.98 -6.38 -17.66
CA LEU A 233 13.08 -5.67 -16.99
C LEU A 233 12.73 -4.20 -16.75
N LEU A 234 11.99 -3.57 -17.67
CA LEU A 234 11.48 -2.21 -17.45
C LEU A 234 10.56 -2.15 -16.21
N GLY A 235 9.62 -3.08 -16.10
CA GLY A 235 8.74 -3.14 -14.94
C GLY A 235 9.46 -3.45 -13.63
N VAL A 236 10.45 -4.35 -13.67
CA VAL A 236 11.31 -4.66 -12.50
C VAL A 236 12.12 -3.42 -12.09
N ARG A 237 12.72 -2.70 -13.04
CA ARG A 237 13.47 -1.47 -12.79
C ARG A 237 12.59 -0.39 -12.14
N ILE A 238 11.33 -0.31 -12.48
CA ILE A 238 10.36 0.62 -11.88
C ILE A 238 9.87 0.09 -10.52
N GLY A 239 9.63 -1.22 -10.43
CA GLY A 239 9.02 -1.86 -9.27
C GLY A 239 9.95 -2.04 -8.09
N ILE A 240 11.19 -2.51 -8.31
CA ILE A 240 12.14 -2.79 -7.21
C ILE A 240 12.35 -1.56 -6.32
N PRO A 241 12.64 -0.35 -6.85
CA PRO A 241 12.81 0.82 -5.98
C PRO A 241 11.58 1.08 -5.10
N THR A 242 10.37 0.90 -5.64
CA THR A 242 9.13 1.08 -4.87
C THR A 242 9.01 0.03 -3.75
N GLY A 243 9.31 -1.24 -4.02
CA GLY A 243 9.30 -2.31 -3.03
C GLY A 243 10.33 -2.08 -1.92
N VAL A 244 11.57 -1.74 -2.28
CA VAL A 244 12.65 -1.41 -1.33
C VAL A 244 12.27 -0.22 -0.46
N GLN A 245 11.68 0.83 -1.03
CA GLN A 245 11.18 1.98 -0.27
C GLN A 245 10.15 1.56 0.78
N GLN A 246 9.18 0.71 0.40
CA GLN A 246 8.14 0.23 1.32
C GLN A 246 8.73 -0.61 2.47
N CYS A 247 9.65 -1.53 2.18
CA CYS A 247 10.36 -2.29 3.21
C CYS A 247 11.14 -1.36 4.16
N ALA A 248 11.88 -0.40 3.62
CA ALA A 248 12.68 0.53 4.41
C ALA A 248 11.80 1.39 5.33
N ILE A 249 10.64 1.86 4.85
CA ILE A 249 9.69 2.61 5.67
C ILE A 249 9.12 1.73 6.80
N ALA A 250 8.75 0.48 6.50
CA ALA A 250 8.19 -0.42 7.51
C ALA A 250 9.18 -0.71 8.66
N ILE A 251 10.44 -1.03 8.31
CA ILE A 251 11.49 -1.24 9.31
C ILE A 251 11.73 0.05 10.11
N GLY A 252 11.71 1.19 9.43
CA GLY A 252 11.88 2.49 10.07
C GLY A 252 10.74 2.84 11.05
N LEU A 253 9.49 2.43 10.77
CA LEU A 253 8.37 2.59 11.71
C LEU A 253 8.60 1.81 13.00
N VAL A 254 9.19 0.61 12.93
CA VAL A 254 9.56 -0.16 14.12
C VAL A 254 10.64 0.56 14.93
N ALA A 255 11.65 1.13 14.26
CA ALA A 255 12.68 1.91 14.93
C ALA A 255 12.11 3.17 15.60
N LEU A 256 11.18 3.87 14.95
CA LEU A 256 10.49 5.04 15.53
C LEU A 256 9.65 4.64 16.75
N LEU A 257 8.95 3.49 16.66
CA LEU A 257 8.17 2.95 17.78
C LEU A 257 9.05 2.68 19.00
N GLY A 258 10.31 2.24 18.81
CA GLY A 258 11.28 2.08 19.88
C GLY A 258 11.58 3.40 20.62
N ILE A 259 11.63 4.53 19.90
CA ILE A 259 11.80 5.86 20.50
C ILE A 259 10.52 6.26 21.28
N VAL A 260 9.34 6.04 20.70
CA VAL A 260 8.05 6.35 21.34
C VAL A 260 7.85 5.57 22.64
N ASN A 261 8.24 4.28 22.67
CA ASN A 261 8.16 3.43 23.85
C ASN A 261 8.94 3.99 25.06
N GLY A 262 10.00 4.74 24.81
CA GLY A 262 10.78 5.40 25.87
C GLY A 262 10.02 6.49 26.64
N PHE A 263 8.84 6.91 26.17
CA PHE A 263 8.00 7.96 26.78
C PHE A 263 6.79 7.42 27.56
N GLY A 264 6.73 6.10 27.79
CA GLY A 264 5.72 5.47 28.65
C GLY A 264 4.46 5.01 27.89
N ALA A 265 3.58 4.33 28.66
CA ALA A 265 2.41 3.64 28.11
C ALA A 265 1.39 4.60 27.49
N ASP A 266 1.16 5.77 28.10
CA ASP A 266 0.16 6.74 27.62
C ASP A 266 0.55 7.31 26.25
N THR A 267 1.84 7.63 26.09
CA THR A 267 2.38 8.10 24.79
C THR A 267 2.27 7.02 23.71
N LEU A 268 2.57 5.78 24.07
CA LEU A 268 2.44 4.63 23.16
C LEU A 268 0.99 4.39 22.76
N THR A 269 0.07 4.42 23.72
CA THR A 269 -1.36 4.25 23.49
C THR A 269 -1.92 5.37 22.62
N ALA A 270 -1.56 6.62 22.92
CA ALA A 270 -1.95 7.77 22.13
C ALA A 270 -1.41 7.71 20.69
N TYR A 271 -0.13 7.36 20.52
CA TYR A 271 0.48 7.17 19.20
C TYR A 271 -0.22 6.08 18.39
N GLY A 272 -0.56 4.95 19.04
CA GLY A 272 -1.27 3.85 18.38
C GLY A 272 -2.69 4.22 17.94
N ALA A 273 -3.45 4.91 18.82
CA ALA A 273 -4.82 5.35 18.53
C ALA A 273 -4.83 6.45 17.44
N ALA A 274 -4.04 7.51 17.62
CA ALA A 274 -3.92 8.59 16.64
C ALA A 274 -3.37 8.11 15.29
N GLY A 275 -2.42 7.16 15.31
CA GLY A 275 -1.88 6.53 14.10
C GLY A 275 -2.91 5.76 13.28
N LYS A 276 -3.95 5.18 13.92
CA LYS A 276 -5.07 4.57 13.18
C LYS A 276 -5.88 5.63 12.42
N ILE A 277 -6.16 6.78 13.06
CA ILE A 277 -6.86 7.91 12.40
C ILE A 277 -6.02 8.41 11.22
N ASP A 278 -4.72 8.67 11.46
CA ASP A 278 -3.79 9.14 10.43
C ASP A 278 -3.70 8.17 9.25
N SER A 279 -3.69 6.86 9.49
CA SER A 279 -3.61 5.84 8.44
C SER A 279 -4.79 5.89 7.46
N PHE A 280 -6.01 6.18 7.92
CA PHE A 280 -7.17 6.36 7.04
C PHE A 280 -7.02 7.60 6.15
N ILE A 281 -6.52 8.70 6.71
CA ILE A 281 -6.31 9.94 5.96
C ILE A 281 -5.19 9.76 4.93
N VAL A 282 -4.08 9.19 5.34
CA VAL A 282 -2.94 8.87 4.46
C VAL A 282 -3.36 7.91 3.34
N GLN A 283 -4.27 6.96 3.59
CA GLN A 283 -4.78 6.05 2.57
C GLN A 283 -5.49 6.77 1.42
N ILE A 284 -6.22 7.86 1.70
CA ILE A 284 -6.84 8.70 0.66
C ILE A 284 -5.76 9.33 -0.22
N ILE A 285 -4.73 9.90 0.40
CA ILE A 285 -3.59 10.53 -0.27
C ILE A 285 -2.84 9.52 -1.15
N LEU A 286 -2.54 8.34 -0.62
CA LEU A 286 -1.83 7.28 -1.35
C LEU A 286 -2.66 6.75 -2.53
N THR A 287 -3.97 6.66 -2.37
CA THR A 287 -4.87 6.26 -3.45
C THR A 287 -4.88 7.28 -4.58
N LEU A 288 -4.94 8.57 -4.26
CA LEU A 288 -4.84 9.65 -5.25
C LEU A 288 -3.49 9.61 -5.99
N SER A 289 -2.39 9.39 -5.25
CA SER A 289 -1.04 9.21 -5.82
C SER A 289 -0.97 8.02 -6.79
N GLY A 290 -1.56 6.89 -6.42
CA GLY A 290 -1.65 5.69 -7.27
C GLY A 290 -2.49 5.93 -8.53
N ALA A 291 -3.64 6.59 -8.39
CA ALA A 291 -4.48 6.97 -9.52
C ALA A 291 -3.75 7.93 -10.47
N LEU A 292 -3.06 8.91 -9.92
CA LEU A 292 -2.26 9.85 -10.70
C LEU A 292 -1.10 9.16 -11.43
N SER A 293 -0.49 8.13 -10.83
CA SER A 293 0.56 7.34 -11.49
C SER A 293 0.05 6.66 -12.77
N ALA A 294 -1.11 6.02 -12.72
CA ALA A 294 -1.73 5.42 -13.92
C ALA A 294 -2.15 6.49 -14.94
N PHE A 295 -2.74 7.60 -14.48
CA PHE A 295 -3.11 8.73 -15.32
C PHE A 295 -1.88 9.32 -16.04
N CYS A 296 -0.81 9.60 -15.31
CA CYS A 296 0.43 10.11 -15.88
C CYS A 296 1.03 9.08 -16.85
N GLY A 297 1.09 7.80 -16.50
CA GLY A 297 1.58 6.75 -17.37
C GLY A 297 0.87 6.70 -18.72
N GLN A 298 -0.47 6.71 -18.73
CA GLN A 298 -1.24 6.72 -20.00
C GLN A 298 -1.00 8.01 -20.80
N ASN A 299 -0.99 9.18 -20.15
CA ASN A 299 -0.79 10.44 -20.87
C ASN A 299 0.64 10.61 -21.38
N ILE A 300 1.63 10.11 -20.68
CA ILE A 300 3.03 10.05 -21.15
C ILE A 300 3.14 9.11 -22.34
N GLY A 301 2.57 7.90 -22.25
CA GLY A 301 2.53 6.97 -23.39
C GLY A 301 1.87 7.56 -24.63
N ALA A 302 0.86 8.43 -24.46
CA ALA A 302 0.19 9.17 -25.52
C ALA A 302 0.93 10.45 -25.97
N GLY A 303 2.11 10.79 -25.40
CA GLY A 303 2.84 12.03 -25.69
C GLY A 303 2.19 13.30 -25.13
N ARG A 304 1.19 13.21 -24.22
CA ARG A 304 0.37 14.33 -23.75
C ARG A 304 0.86 14.90 -22.41
N PHE A 305 2.04 15.50 -22.42
CA PHE A 305 2.65 16.09 -21.22
C PHE A 305 1.85 17.29 -20.67
N ASP A 306 1.13 18.03 -21.51
CA ASP A 306 0.19 19.07 -21.11
C ASP A 306 -0.82 18.55 -20.07
N ARG A 307 -1.37 17.37 -20.34
CA ARG A 307 -2.33 16.72 -19.45
C ARG A 307 -1.69 16.19 -18.17
N VAL A 308 -0.44 15.73 -18.23
CA VAL A 308 0.31 15.33 -17.02
C VAL A 308 0.44 16.51 -16.07
N HIS A 309 0.84 17.69 -16.58
CA HIS A 309 0.93 18.89 -15.75
C HIS A 309 -0.44 19.34 -15.22
N ALA A 310 -1.48 19.29 -16.04
CA ALA A 310 -2.84 19.60 -15.60
C ALA A 310 -3.32 18.62 -14.50
N GLY A 311 -3.00 17.31 -14.65
CA GLY A 311 -3.31 16.30 -13.63
C GLY A 311 -2.61 16.54 -12.31
N VAL A 312 -1.33 16.88 -12.33
CA VAL A 312 -0.56 17.21 -11.12
C VAL A 312 -1.13 18.45 -10.46
N ARG A 313 -1.44 19.53 -11.21
CA ARG A 313 -2.05 20.74 -10.67
C ARG A 313 -3.40 20.46 -10.02
N PHE A 314 -4.26 19.70 -10.69
CA PHE A 314 -5.55 19.30 -10.12
C PHE A 314 -5.37 18.49 -8.82
N ALA A 315 -4.50 17.48 -8.82
CA ALA A 315 -4.24 16.66 -7.64
C ALA A 315 -3.66 17.49 -6.48
N MET A 316 -2.78 18.46 -6.76
CA MET A 316 -2.24 19.37 -5.75
C MET A 316 -3.34 20.24 -5.13
N LEU A 317 -4.21 20.84 -5.96
CA LEU A 317 -5.32 21.66 -5.48
C LEU A 317 -6.28 20.82 -4.63
N PHE A 318 -6.65 19.62 -5.12
CA PHE A 318 -7.49 18.68 -4.37
C PHE A 318 -6.86 18.31 -3.02
N ASN A 319 -5.55 18.04 -3.00
CA ASN A 319 -4.81 17.75 -1.77
C ASN A 319 -4.87 18.91 -0.78
N VAL A 320 -4.66 20.15 -1.24
CA VAL A 320 -4.74 21.34 -0.38
C VAL A 320 -6.13 21.44 0.24
N CYS A 321 -7.20 21.35 -0.58
CA CYS A 321 -8.57 21.40 -0.08
C CYS A 321 -8.86 20.29 0.92
N LEU A 322 -8.47 19.04 0.60
CA LEU A 322 -8.64 17.89 1.49
C LEU A 322 -7.92 18.10 2.83
N CYS A 323 -6.65 18.50 2.79
CA CYS A 323 -5.85 18.68 4.01
C CYS A 323 -6.37 19.83 4.89
N LEU A 324 -6.88 20.92 4.29
CA LEU A 324 -7.51 22.01 5.05
C LEU A 324 -8.79 21.54 5.74
N VAL A 325 -9.63 20.77 5.06
CA VAL A 325 -10.85 20.17 5.67
C VAL A 325 -10.49 19.22 6.80
N VAL A 326 -9.49 18.34 6.58
CA VAL A 326 -9.02 17.40 7.60
C VAL A 326 -8.42 18.13 8.79
N LEU A 327 -7.58 19.14 8.57
CA LEU A 327 -7.01 19.95 9.65
C LEU A 327 -8.09 20.66 10.45
N ALA A 328 -9.08 21.28 9.79
CA ALA A 328 -10.20 21.91 10.46
C ALA A 328 -11.01 20.91 11.30
N ALA A 329 -11.24 19.69 10.76
CA ALA A 329 -11.90 18.62 11.50
C ALA A 329 -11.09 18.15 12.73
N ILE A 330 -9.76 18.03 12.60
CA ILE A 330 -8.88 17.67 13.71
C ILE A 330 -8.89 18.76 14.79
N LEU A 331 -8.83 20.03 14.41
CA LEU A 331 -8.86 21.16 15.35
C LEU A 331 -10.21 21.25 16.07
N ALA A 332 -11.33 21.01 15.37
CA ALA A 332 -12.66 21.07 15.95
C ALA A 332 -13.03 19.82 16.78
N PHE A 333 -12.63 18.62 16.32
CA PHE A 333 -13.11 17.34 16.84
C PHE A 333 -12.00 16.37 17.27
N GLY A 334 -10.72 16.80 17.30
CA GLY A 334 -9.59 15.91 17.58
C GLY A 334 -9.69 15.16 18.89
N ARG A 335 -10.18 15.82 19.95
CA ARG A 335 -10.41 15.18 21.25
C ARG A 335 -11.51 14.13 21.17
N GLN A 336 -12.62 14.41 20.49
CA GLN A 336 -13.72 13.45 20.27
C GLN A 336 -13.27 12.27 19.42
N MET A 337 -12.43 12.51 18.39
CA MET A 337 -11.84 11.44 17.59
C MET A 337 -10.99 10.50 18.44
N MET A 338 -10.19 11.03 19.37
CA MET A 338 -9.43 10.23 20.32
C MET A 338 -10.34 9.52 21.33
N GLY A 339 -11.41 10.15 21.76
CA GLY A 339 -12.42 9.57 22.66
C GLY A 339 -13.13 8.33 22.13
N ALA A 340 -13.08 8.08 20.80
CA ALA A 340 -13.56 6.83 20.22
C ALA A 340 -12.66 5.62 20.58
N PHE A 341 -11.45 5.84 21.07
CA PHE A 341 -10.45 4.81 21.37
C PHE A 341 -10.14 4.67 22.86
N THR A 342 -10.32 5.74 23.66
CA THR A 342 -9.99 5.77 25.07
C THR A 342 -10.79 6.84 25.80
N GLU A 343 -11.06 6.62 27.09
CA GLU A 343 -11.64 7.60 28.00
C GLU A 343 -10.58 8.36 28.82
N ASP A 344 -9.32 7.93 28.73
CA ASP A 344 -8.20 8.54 29.44
C ASP A 344 -7.89 9.94 28.90
N ALA A 345 -7.99 10.95 29.78
CA ALA A 345 -7.85 12.35 29.40
C ALA A 345 -6.43 12.71 28.92
N ASP A 346 -5.40 12.09 29.52
CA ASP A 346 -3.99 12.33 29.17
C ASP A 346 -3.66 11.70 27.82
N VAL A 347 -4.12 10.48 27.59
CA VAL A 347 -3.99 9.81 26.27
C VAL A 347 -4.70 10.59 25.18
N MET A 348 -5.91 11.11 25.45
CA MET A 348 -6.63 11.96 24.50
C MET A 348 -5.87 13.25 24.18
N ALA A 349 -5.30 13.91 25.20
CA ALA A 349 -4.54 15.14 25.00
C ALA A 349 -3.27 14.91 24.17
N ILE A 350 -2.51 13.84 24.44
CA ILE A 350 -1.32 13.46 23.69
C ILE A 350 -1.67 13.12 22.23
N GLY A 351 -2.76 12.37 22.02
CA GLY A 351 -3.21 12.01 20.68
C GLY A 351 -3.69 13.21 19.88
N GLN A 352 -4.39 14.16 20.50
CA GLN A 352 -4.79 15.41 19.86
C GLN A 352 -3.58 16.27 19.46
N GLU A 353 -2.55 16.34 20.32
CA GLU A 353 -1.29 17.03 20.02
C GLU A 353 -0.62 16.43 18.76
N TYR A 354 -0.51 15.08 18.71
CA TYR A 354 -0.01 14.37 17.55
C TYR A 354 -0.81 14.69 16.28
N LEU A 355 -2.14 14.54 16.35
CA LEU A 355 -3.02 14.77 15.20
C LEU A 355 -2.94 16.23 14.70
N THR A 356 -2.81 17.20 15.61
CA THR A 356 -2.71 18.62 15.24
C THR A 356 -1.41 18.91 14.49
N ILE A 357 -0.26 18.43 15.00
CA ILE A 357 1.03 18.63 14.35
C ILE A 357 1.08 17.93 12.99
N LEU A 358 0.68 16.66 12.93
CA LEU A 358 0.71 15.92 11.66
C LEU A 358 -0.38 16.37 10.70
N GLY A 359 -1.56 16.77 11.20
CA GLY A 359 -2.63 17.35 10.38
C GLY A 359 -2.17 18.58 9.59
N ALA A 360 -1.38 19.45 10.24
CA ALA A 360 -0.79 20.62 9.56
C ALA A 360 0.23 20.21 8.47
N VAL A 361 0.91 19.09 8.63
CA VAL A 361 1.96 18.61 7.71
C VAL A 361 1.40 17.71 6.61
N LEU A 362 0.16 17.21 6.73
CA LEU A 362 -0.49 16.40 5.70
C LEU A 362 -0.46 17.02 4.32
N ILE A 363 -0.51 18.37 4.23
CA ILE A 363 -0.41 19.09 2.96
C ILE A 363 0.90 18.79 2.23
N PHE A 364 2.02 18.74 2.95
CA PHE A 364 3.34 18.42 2.39
C PHE A 364 3.47 16.92 2.10
N HIS A 365 2.90 16.05 2.96
CA HIS A 365 2.86 14.62 2.72
C HIS A 365 2.07 14.27 1.45
N GLY A 366 0.91 14.88 1.27
CA GLY A 366 0.10 14.70 0.08
C GLY A 366 0.79 15.24 -1.17
N ALA A 367 1.38 16.42 -1.10
CA ALA A 367 2.14 17.00 -2.21
C ALA A 367 3.34 16.14 -2.61
N LEU A 368 4.11 15.62 -1.64
CA LEU A 368 5.19 14.65 -1.85
C LEU A 368 4.67 13.39 -2.56
N SER A 369 3.56 12.84 -2.08
CA SER A 369 2.96 11.62 -2.63
C SER A 369 2.47 11.82 -4.07
N ILE A 370 1.89 12.98 -4.39
CA ILE A 370 1.42 13.36 -5.72
C ILE A 370 2.60 13.48 -6.68
N LEU A 371 3.68 14.17 -6.30
CA LEU A 371 4.89 14.28 -7.13
C LEU A 371 5.52 12.90 -7.38
N ASN A 372 5.63 12.08 -6.34
CA ASN A 372 6.11 10.70 -6.46
C ASN A 372 5.20 9.87 -7.38
N GLY A 373 3.87 10.05 -7.32
CA GLY A 373 2.91 9.41 -8.21
C GLY A 373 3.13 9.80 -9.67
N ALA A 374 3.33 11.09 -9.96
CA ALA A 374 3.60 11.57 -11.30
C ALA A 374 4.94 11.04 -11.86
N MET A 375 6.02 11.10 -11.06
CA MET A 375 7.34 10.58 -11.44
C MET A 375 7.31 9.05 -11.62
N ARG A 376 6.56 8.33 -10.77
CA ARG A 376 6.34 6.89 -10.91
C ARG A 376 5.65 6.58 -12.24
N GLY A 377 4.60 7.34 -12.60
CA GLY A 377 3.93 7.20 -13.90
C GLY A 377 4.87 7.41 -15.10
N ALA A 378 5.93 8.22 -14.93
CA ALA A 378 7.01 8.39 -15.89
C ALA A 378 8.10 7.29 -15.82
N GLY A 379 8.01 6.35 -14.88
CA GLY A 379 9.02 5.30 -14.68
C GLY A 379 10.20 5.71 -13.81
N ASP A 380 10.22 6.93 -13.28
CA ASP A 380 11.29 7.41 -12.39
C ASP A 380 10.92 7.16 -10.92
N THR A 381 11.23 5.97 -10.44
CA THR A 381 10.97 5.54 -9.05
C THR A 381 12.22 5.57 -8.17
N PHE A 382 13.41 5.62 -8.77
CA PHE A 382 14.66 5.58 -8.02
C PHE A 382 14.83 6.81 -7.12
N PHE A 383 14.50 8.01 -7.62
CA PHE A 383 14.57 9.22 -6.82
C PHE A 383 13.61 9.18 -5.63
N ALA A 384 12.37 8.71 -5.84
CA ALA A 384 11.39 8.54 -4.79
C ALA A 384 11.86 7.56 -3.70
N MET A 385 12.52 6.46 -4.09
CA MET A 385 13.12 5.51 -3.16
C MET A 385 14.21 6.17 -2.32
N VAL A 386 15.16 6.85 -2.95
CA VAL A 386 16.28 7.49 -2.24
C VAL A 386 15.76 8.54 -1.27
N THR A 387 14.88 9.44 -1.73
CA THR A 387 14.31 10.48 -0.85
C THR A 387 13.49 9.90 0.30
N GLY A 388 12.74 8.80 0.07
CA GLY A 388 12.00 8.12 1.12
C GLY A 388 12.92 7.50 2.18
N ILE A 389 13.98 6.80 1.76
CA ILE A 389 14.95 6.17 2.67
C ILE A 389 15.73 7.25 3.44
N VAL A 390 16.25 8.25 2.76
CA VAL A 390 17.00 9.36 3.39
C VAL A 390 16.12 10.10 4.39
N SER A 391 14.89 10.44 3.98
CA SER A 391 13.95 11.14 4.86
C SER A 391 13.62 10.35 6.13
N PHE A 392 13.42 9.03 6.00
CA PHE A 392 13.05 8.22 7.14
C PHE A 392 14.26 7.88 8.04
N TRP A 393 15.34 7.37 7.45
CA TRP A 393 16.45 6.82 8.21
C TRP A 393 17.51 7.85 8.60
N LEU A 394 17.83 8.77 7.69
CA LEU A 394 18.91 9.76 7.93
C LEU A 394 18.39 11.09 8.48
N ILE A 395 17.10 11.36 8.37
CA ILE A 395 16.50 12.60 8.88
C ILE A 395 15.57 12.30 10.05
N ARG A 396 14.51 11.51 9.85
CA ARG A 396 13.47 11.30 10.87
C ARG A 396 13.99 10.66 12.14
N ILE A 397 14.71 9.53 12.04
CA ILE A 397 15.19 8.80 13.23
C ILE A 397 16.18 9.63 14.03
N PRO A 398 17.25 10.25 13.43
CA PRO A 398 18.14 11.12 14.17
C PRO A 398 17.45 12.34 14.76
N LEU A 399 16.58 13.02 14.00
CA LEU A 399 15.83 14.16 14.53
C LEU A 399 14.86 13.75 15.64
N ALA A 400 14.19 12.60 15.53
CA ALA A 400 13.32 12.12 16.60
C ALA A 400 14.10 11.86 17.89
N THR A 401 15.30 11.30 17.78
CA THR A 401 16.18 11.08 18.94
C THR A 401 16.69 12.41 19.52
N LEU A 402 17.04 13.38 18.69
CA LEU A 402 17.58 14.68 19.13
C LEU A 402 16.46 15.55 19.73
N PHE A 403 15.34 15.71 19.00
CA PHE A 403 14.23 16.57 19.41
C PHE A 403 13.50 16.01 20.65
N SER A 404 13.42 14.66 20.76
CA SER A 404 12.82 14.06 21.95
C SER A 404 13.62 14.32 23.23
N ARG A 405 14.94 14.47 23.12
CA ARG A 405 15.78 14.87 24.27
C ARG A 405 15.57 16.33 24.67
N ALA A 406 15.29 17.21 23.68
CA ALA A 406 15.12 18.64 23.92
C ALA A 406 13.68 19.01 24.32
N TRP A 407 12.68 18.39 23.67
CA TRP A 407 11.26 18.78 23.80
C TRP A 407 10.34 17.63 24.26
N GLY A 408 10.92 16.53 24.76
CA GLY A 408 10.16 15.36 25.17
C GLY A 408 9.44 14.70 23.98
N ARG A 409 8.29 14.08 24.25
CA ARG A 409 7.50 13.36 23.23
C ARG A 409 7.12 14.22 22.02
N VAL A 410 6.84 15.51 22.22
CA VAL A 410 6.45 16.46 21.15
C VAL A 410 7.54 16.56 20.09
N GLY A 411 8.79 16.44 20.50
CA GLY A 411 9.95 16.43 19.60
C GLY A 411 9.89 15.31 18.56
N ILE A 412 9.30 14.16 18.90
CA ILE A 412 9.10 13.05 17.94
C ILE A 412 8.14 13.48 16.81
N TRP A 413 7.03 14.15 17.17
CA TRP A 413 6.04 14.62 16.22
C TRP A 413 6.62 15.66 15.26
N TRP A 414 7.40 16.60 15.79
CA TRP A 414 8.12 17.59 14.98
C TRP A 414 9.20 16.97 14.09
N ALA A 415 9.87 15.90 14.53
CA ALA A 415 10.83 15.18 13.68
C ALA A 415 10.15 14.52 12.48
N ILE A 416 8.95 13.92 12.68
CA ILE A 416 8.13 13.39 11.60
C ILE A 416 7.76 14.52 10.62
N ALA A 417 7.27 15.63 11.15
CA ALA A 417 6.88 16.81 10.38
C ALA A 417 8.03 17.37 9.54
N ALA A 418 9.19 17.58 10.16
CA ALA A 418 10.39 18.10 9.50
C ALA A 418 10.88 17.16 8.39
N SER A 419 10.94 15.85 8.65
CA SER A 419 11.39 14.88 7.66
C SER A 419 10.51 14.82 6.41
N ILE A 420 9.18 14.89 6.58
CA ILE A 420 8.21 14.93 5.47
C ILE A 420 8.39 16.23 4.67
N THR A 421 8.51 17.36 5.35
CA THR A 421 8.68 18.67 4.71
C THR A 421 9.97 18.75 3.90
N LEU A 422 11.08 18.25 4.44
CA LEU A 422 12.37 18.20 3.73
C LEU A 422 12.31 17.26 2.52
N ALA A 423 11.68 16.10 2.66
CA ALA A 423 11.46 15.19 1.53
C ALA A 423 10.61 15.83 0.43
N PHE A 424 9.56 16.57 0.80
CA PHE A 424 8.74 17.31 -0.15
C PHE A 424 9.56 18.37 -0.89
N ILE A 425 10.34 19.19 -0.18
CA ILE A 425 11.19 20.22 -0.79
C ILE A 425 12.17 19.60 -1.77
N ALA A 426 12.89 18.55 -1.37
CA ALA A 426 13.84 17.84 -2.25
C ALA A 426 13.12 17.27 -3.49
N THR A 427 11.95 16.68 -3.32
CA THR A 427 11.16 16.12 -4.42
C THR A 427 10.62 17.20 -5.35
N LEU A 428 10.19 18.33 -4.81
CA LEU A 428 9.71 19.47 -5.59
C LEU A 428 10.84 20.08 -6.44
N ILE A 429 12.02 20.25 -5.86
CA ILE A 429 13.22 20.73 -6.58
C ILE A 429 13.52 19.77 -7.73
N TYR A 430 13.58 18.47 -7.46
CA TYR A 430 13.85 17.47 -8.49
C TYR A 430 12.78 17.46 -9.58
N TYR A 431 11.51 17.51 -9.21
CA TYR A 431 10.39 17.56 -10.18
C TYR A 431 10.51 18.77 -11.12
N ARG A 432 10.87 19.94 -10.58
CA ARG A 432 11.05 21.18 -11.35
C ARG A 432 12.22 21.12 -12.34
N THR A 433 13.27 20.31 -12.08
CA THR A 433 14.36 20.11 -13.06
C THR A 433 13.91 19.44 -14.36
N GLY A 434 12.76 18.79 -14.37
CA GLY A 434 12.27 18.06 -15.54
C GLY A 434 13.04 16.79 -15.88
N ARG A 435 14.05 16.40 -15.10
CA ARG A 435 14.91 15.21 -15.38
C ARG A 435 14.10 13.91 -15.42
N TRP A 436 13.03 13.80 -14.65
CA TRP A 436 12.12 12.66 -14.64
C TRP A 436 11.46 12.38 -16.00
N LYS A 437 11.38 13.38 -16.91
CA LYS A 437 10.85 13.26 -18.27
C LYS A 437 11.79 12.55 -19.24
N ARG A 438 13.08 12.46 -18.93
CA ARG A 438 14.14 11.92 -19.82
C ARG A 438 14.37 10.42 -19.66
N ARG A 439 13.65 9.74 -18.77
CA ARG A 439 13.83 8.31 -18.48
C ARG A 439 12.83 7.41 -19.21
N LEU A 440 12.19 7.97 -20.21
CA LEU A 440 11.21 7.29 -21.09
C LEU A 440 11.90 6.60 -22.28
#